data_a2263beb5f886224e5e916bc094ae1cd
#
_entry.id   a2263beb5f886224e5e916bc094ae1cd
#
_cell.length_a   1.000
_cell.length_b   1.000
_cell.length_c   1.000
_cell.angle_alpha   90.00
_cell.angle_beta   90.00
_cell.angle_gamma   90.00
#
_symmetry.space_group_name_H-M   'P 1'
#
loop_
_entity.id
_entity.type
_entity.pdbx_description
1 polymer ?
#
loop_
_entity_poly.entity_id
_entity_poly.type
_entity_poly.pdbx_seq_one_letter_code
_entity_poly.pdbx_strand_id
1 'polypeptide(L)'
;MAKGDNLTDESAISYLTSLLTEARRQFPSRYIGSDLEVLSDIQHNGGATCLIDFSRNILTSLWFACQDDLDKTGFLYILDVQKELKHETLIKVRHDDERPIDILLNELKNKESNNKSPHFYLWYPKAINNRIVRQDSVFIFGLKTMVADDHAIKVIPIHKKAKRKIKNALEQYFNISELTIYNDPIGFAMANAKLKPIHK
;
A
#
# COMPACT_ATOMS: atom_id res chain seq x y z
N MET A 1 -9.44 3.88 -1.48
CA MET A 1 -10.22 5.09 -1.81
C MET A 1 -11.64 4.90 -1.34
N ALA A 2 -12.19 5.87 -0.59
CA ALA A 2 -13.58 5.85 -0.17
C ALA A 2 -14.50 5.86 -1.39
N LYS A 3 -15.60 5.09 -1.34
CA LYS A 3 -16.69 5.18 -2.30
C LYS A 3 -17.31 6.59 -2.22
N GLY A 4 -17.01 7.43 -3.18
CA GLY A 4 -17.61 8.75 -3.27
C GLY A 4 -17.08 9.44 -4.51
N ASP A 5 -17.95 9.66 -5.43
CA ASP A 5 -17.86 10.45 -6.64
C ASP A 5 -16.84 9.95 -7.69
N ASN A 6 -17.27 9.94 -8.95
CA ASN A 6 -16.44 9.65 -10.12
C ASN A 6 -15.33 10.70 -10.24
N LEU A 7 -14.24 10.52 -9.46
CA LEU A 7 -13.04 11.32 -9.62
C LEU A 7 -12.51 11.08 -11.04
N THR A 8 -12.42 12.14 -11.83
CA THR A 8 -11.73 12.05 -13.11
C THR A 8 -10.24 11.88 -12.87
N ASP A 9 -9.52 11.34 -13.86
CA ASP A 9 -8.07 11.17 -13.78
C ASP A 9 -7.37 12.52 -13.49
N GLU A 10 -7.85 13.61 -14.11
CA GLU A 10 -7.36 14.96 -13.89
C GLU A 10 -7.56 15.42 -12.43
N SER A 11 -8.73 15.17 -11.86
CA SER A 11 -9.00 15.57 -10.48
C SER A 11 -8.17 14.75 -9.48
N ALA A 12 -7.90 13.47 -9.77
CA ALA A 12 -7.03 12.64 -8.95
C ALA A 12 -5.58 13.13 -8.98
N ILE A 13 -5.06 13.45 -10.17
CA ILE A 13 -3.70 14.02 -10.33
C ILE A 13 -3.60 15.37 -9.61
N SER A 14 -4.57 16.27 -9.82
CA SER A 14 -4.63 17.58 -9.16
C SER A 14 -4.66 17.46 -7.63
N TYR A 15 -5.45 16.53 -7.11
CA TYR A 15 -5.49 16.25 -5.66
C TYR A 15 -4.12 15.84 -5.12
N LEU A 16 -3.45 14.88 -5.76
CA LEU A 16 -2.15 14.38 -5.30
C LEU A 16 -1.07 15.46 -5.36
N THR A 17 -1.06 16.26 -6.41
CA THR A 17 -0.12 17.40 -6.57
C THR A 17 -0.35 18.45 -5.47
N SER A 18 -1.62 18.77 -5.19
CA SER A 18 -1.99 19.71 -4.13
C SER A 18 -1.63 19.16 -2.74
N LEU A 19 -1.88 17.86 -2.50
CA LEU A 19 -1.52 17.18 -1.24
C LEU A 19 -0.01 17.25 -0.98
N LEU A 20 0.81 16.96 -1.99
CA LEU A 20 2.26 17.03 -1.90
C LEU A 20 2.77 18.45 -1.65
N THR A 21 2.21 19.42 -2.37
CA THR A 21 2.56 20.84 -2.20
C THR A 21 2.25 21.29 -0.77
N GLU A 22 1.06 20.97 -0.26
CA GLU A 22 0.66 21.35 1.08
C GLU A 22 1.47 20.62 2.16
N ALA A 23 1.73 19.34 1.99
CA ALA A 23 2.55 18.56 2.90
C ALA A 23 3.97 19.16 3.04
N ARG A 24 4.61 19.49 1.92
CA ARG A 24 5.94 20.12 1.91
C ARG A 24 5.92 21.53 2.49
N ARG A 25 4.86 22.28 2.24
CA ARG A 25 4.67 23.62 2.85
C ARG A 25 4.55 23.55 4.36
N GLN A 26 3.79 22.58 4.88
CA GLN A 26 3.54 22.44 6.32
C GLN A 26 4.71 21.78 7.06
N PHE A 27 5.39 20.83 6.44
CA PHE A 27 6.44 20.01 7.05
C PHE A 27 7.70 19.96 6.17
N PRO A 28 8.34 21.12 5.89
CA PRO A 28 9.43 21.21 4.91
C PRO A 28 10.66 20.38 5.27
N SER A 29 10.95 20.21 6.56
CA SER A 29 12.07 19.38 7.02
C SER A 29 11.78 17.87 7.00
N ARG A 30 10.50 17.46 6.92
CA ARG A 30 10.09 16.06 6.87
C ARG A 30 9.96 15.55 5.44
N TYR A 31 9.34 16.32 4.57
CA TYR A 31 8.95 15.89 3.22
C TYR A 31 9.89 16.42 2.13
N ILE A 32 11.18 16.08 2.29
CA ILE A 32 12.27 16.47 1.36
C ILE A 32 12.52 15.45 0.25
N GLY A 33 11.97 14.23 0.35
CA GLY A 33 12.16 13.13 -0.60
C GLY A 33 11.37 13.28 -1.89
N SER A 34 11.43 12.24 -2.74
CA SER A 34 10.63 12.16 -3.97
C SER A 34 9.14 12.14 -3.66
N ASP A 35 8.30 12.42 -4.66
CA ASP A 35 6.84 12.41 -4.50
C ASP A 35 6.34 11.04 -3.99
N LEU A 36 6.89 9.94 -4.50
CA LEU A 36 6.53 8.60 -4.07
C LEU A 36 6.90 8.33 -2.60
N GLU A 37 8.07 8.81 -2.16
CA GLU A 37 8.49 8.70 -0.76
C GLU A 37 7.56 9.49 0.17
N VAL A 38 7.20 10.71 -0.21
CA VAL A 38 6.26 11.54 0.56
C VAL A 38 4.87 10.92 0.60
N LEU A 39 4.34 10.46 -0.54
CA LEU A 39 3.03 9.80 -0.60
C LEU A 39 3.00 8.52 0.24
N SER A 40 4.07 7.73 0.23
CA SER A 40 4.13 6.51 1.04
C SER A 40 4.11 6.81 2.54
N ASP A 41 4.80 7.87 2.99
CA ASP A 41 4.75 8.30 4.40
C ASP A 41 3.37 8.84 4.78
N ILE A 42 2.74 9.63 3.92
CA ILE A 42 1.37 10.13 4.12
C ILE A 42 0.39 8.95 4.25
N GLN A 43 0.47 7.95 3.34
CA GLN A 43 -0.39 6.76 3.38
C GLN A 43 -0.17 5.94 4.65
N HIS A 44 1.07 5.70 5.06
CA HIS A 44 1.38 4.99 6.30
C HIS A 44 0.79 5.67 7.54
N ASN A 45 0.55 6.99 7.47
CA ASN A 45 -0.09 7.76 8.54
C ASN A 45 -1.60 7.94 8.35
N GLY A 46 -2.22 7.18 7.43
CA GLY A 46 -3.66 7.15 7.22
C GLY A 46 -4.19 8.14 6.18
N GLY A 47 -3.33 8.84 5.47
CA GLY A 47 -3.72 9.74 4.37
C GLY A 47 -4.14 8.96 3.12
N ALA A 48 -5.05 9.53 2.34
CA ALA A 48 -5.50 8.95 1.08
C ALA A 48 -4.51 9.28 -0.04
N THR A 49 -4.04 8.24 -0.74
CA THR A 49 -3.12 8.36 -1.89
C THR A 49 -3.55 7.44 -3.04
N CYS A 50 -2.80 7.43 -4.13
CA CYS A 50 -2.99 6.50 -5.24
C CYS A 50 -2.25 5.16 -5.06
N LEU A 51 -1.50 5.00 -3.97
CA LEU A 51 -0.69 3.82 -3.74
C LEU A 51 -1.56 2.65 -3.23
N ILE A 52 -1.27 1.45 -3.68
CA ILE A 52 -1.81 0.19 -3.18
C ILE A 52 -0.67 -0.54 -2.49
N ASP A 53 -0.85 -0.83 -1.20
CA ASP A 53 0.16 -1.53 -0.40
C ASP A 53 0.21 -3.02 -0.76
N PHE A 54 1.38 -3.49 -1.11
CA PHE A 54 1.72 -4.90 -1.21
C PHE A 54 2.92 -5.21 -0.31
N SER A 55 3.08 -6.47 0.03
CA SER A 55 4.24 -6.97 0.76
C SER A 55 4.87 -8.14 0.01
N ARG A 56 6.21 -8.23 0.00
CA ARG A 56 6.91 -9.43 -0.49
C ARG A 56 6.93 -10.55 0.55
N ASN A 57 6.51 -10.24 1.79
CA ASN A 57 6.39 -11.22 2.86
C ASN A 57 4.94 -11.67 3.01
N ILE A 58 4.65 -12.90 2.58
CA ILE A 58 3.31 -13.48 2.65
C ILE A 58 2.75 -13.56 4.09
N LEU A 59 3.61 -13.74 5.09
CA LEU A 59 3.17 -13.81 6.49
C LEU A 59 2.70 -12.46 7.00
N THR A 60 3.35 -11.38 6.58
CA THR A 60 2.90 -10.00 6.84
C THR A 60 1.56 -9.73 6.19
N SER A 61 1.40 -10.10 4.91
CA SER A 61 0.12 -9.96 4.20
C SER A 61 -0.99 -10.78 4.85
N LEU A 62 -0.68 -11.99 5.31
CA LEU A 62 -1.62 -12.85 6.03
C LEU A 62 -2.05 -12.25 7.38
N TRP A 63 -1.12 -11.57 8.08
CA TRP A 63 -1.43 -10.85 9.30
C TRP A 63 -2.44 -9.73 9.03
N PHE A 64 -2.22 -8.91 7.99
CA PHE A 64 -3.16 -7.86 7.59
C PHE A 64 -4.54 -8.42 7.21
N ALA A 65 -4.60 -9.53 6.48
CA ALA A 65 -5.87 -10.19 6.14
C ALA A 65 -6.65 -10.69 7.37
N CYS A 66 -5.96 -10.86 8.52
CA CYS A 66 -6.53 -11.34 9.76
C CYS A 66 -6.73 -10.24 10.82
N GLN A 67 -6.25 -9.01 10.59
CA GLN A 67 -6.18 -7.97 11.62
C GLN A 67 -7.56 -7.46 12.03
N ASP A 68 -8.35 -7.04 11.07
CA ASP A 68 -9.61 -6.34 11.30
C ASP A 68 -10.82 -7.24 11.06
N ASP A 69 -11.99 -6.74 11.46
CA ASP A 69 -13.30 -7.37 11.21
C ASP A 69 -13.28 -8.89 11.48
N LEU A 70 -12.96 -9.28 12.70
CA LEU A 70 -12.82 -10.69 13.09
C LEU A 70 -14.05 -11.55 12.77
N ASP A 71 -15.22 -10.94 12.57
CA ASP A 71 -16.47 -11.58 12.20
C ASP A 71 -16.71 -11.68 10.69
N LYS A 72 -15.82 -11.13 9.88
CA LYS A 72 -15.88 -11.19 8.42
C LYS A 72 -14.72 -12.01 7.84
N THR A 73 -14.94 -12.62 6.68
CA THR A 73 -13.89 -13.27 5.89
C THR A 73 -12.85 -12.23 5.46
N GLY A 74 -11.57 -12.52 5.67
CA GLY A 74 -10.47 -11.75 5.10
C GLY A 74 -10.09 -12.30 3.74
N PHE A 75 -9.33 -11.54 2.97
CA PHE A 75 -8.84 -11.96 1.66
C PHE A 75 -7.34 -11.68 1.55
N LEU A 76 -6.60 -12.67 1.07
CA LEU A 76 -5.20 -12.53 0.71
C LEU A 76 -5.12 -12.47 -0.82
N TYR A 77 -4.60 -11.37 -1.35
CA TYR A 77 -4.38 -11.15 -2.76
C TYR A 77 -2.91 -11.45 -3.09
N ILE A 78 -2.68 -12.33 -4.04
CA ILE A 78 -1.34 -12.71 -4.49
C ILE A 78 -1.21 -12.33 -5.96
N LEU A 79 -0.33 -11.37 -6.25
CA LEU A 79 -0.05 -10.90 -7.61
C LEU A 79 1.16 -11.61 -8.20
N ASP A 80 1.01 -12.19 -9.36
CA ASP A 80 2.13 -12.70 -10.17
C ASP A 80 2.78 -11.56 -10.95
N VAL A 81 3.76 -10.92 -10.31
CA VAL A 81 4.48 -9.77 -10.87
C VAL A 81 5.17 -10.12 -12.20
N GLN A 82 5.70 -11.34 -12.37
CA GLN A 82 6.39 -11.72 -13.60
C GLN A 82 5.43 -11.80 -14.78
N LYS A 83 4.24 -12.33 -14.54
CA LYS A 83 3.20 -12.41 -15.56
C LYS A 83 2.71 -11.01 -15.95
N GLU A 84 2.44 -10.14 -15.00
CA GLU A 84 2.02 -8.76 -15.25
C GLU A 84 3.09 -7.95 -16.02
N LEU A 85 4.35 -8.08 -15.66
CA LEU A 85 5.45 -7.42 -16.37
C LEU A 85 5.57 -7.93 -17.84
N LYS A 86 5.34 -9.23 -18.07
CA LYS A 86 5.37 -9.81 -19.41
C LYS A 86 4.23 -9.28 -20.29
N HIS A 87 3.07 -8.99 -19.69
CA HIS A 87 1.92 -8.43 -20.39
C HIS A 87 1.94 -6.89 -20.49
N GLU A 88 3.00 -6.26 -19.97
CA GLU A 88 3.18 -4.80 -19.94
C GLU A 88 2.07 -4.01 -19.21
N THR A 89 1.21 -4.71 -18.46
CA THR A 89 0.19 -4.09 -17.60
C THR A 89 0.78 -3.49 -16.34
N LEU A 90 1.97 -3.97 -15.95
CA LEU A 90 2.75 -3.48 -14.83
C LEU A 90 4.12 -2.98 -15.31
N ILE A 91 4.50 -1.77 -14.91
CA ILE A 91 5.73 -1.10 -15.33
C ILE A 91 6.57 -0.83 -14.09
N LYS A 92 7.83 -1.29 -14.07
CA LYS A 92 8.73 -1.00 -12.95
C LYS A 92 9.17 0.45 -12.94
N VAL A 93 9.03 1.09 -11.79
CA VAL A 93 9.65 2.38 -11.48
C VAL A 93 10.90 2.12 -10.64
N ARG A 94 11.97 2.85 -10.91
CA ARG A 94 13.21 2.76 -10.13
C ARG A 94 12.98 3.24 -8.70
N HIS A 95 13.72 2.66 -7.76
CA HIS A 95 13.66 3.05 -6.35
C HIS A 95 14.12 4.49 -6.10
N ASP A 96 14.91 5.05 -7.01
CA ASP A 96 15.48 6.39 -7.00
C ASP A 96 14.82 7.32 -8.06
N ASP A 97 13.63 6.98 -8.52
CA ASP A 97 12.88 7.80 -9.47
C ASP A 97 12.40 9.08 -8.78
N GLU A 98 12.84 10.22 -9.29
CA GLU A 98 12.52 11.55 -8.75
C GLU A 98 11.50 12.30 -9.62
N ARG A 99 10.93 11.62 -10.64
CA ARG A 99 9.89 12.26 -11.47
C ARG A 99 8.69 12.65 -10.61
N PRO A 100 8.12 13.83 -10.85
CA PRO A 100 6.87 14.25 -10.23
C PRO A 100 5.74 13.26 -10.48
N ILE A 101 4.84 13.13 -9.53
CA ILE A 101 3.73 12.16 -9.59
C ILE A 101 2.78 12.42 -10.76
N ASP A 102 2.56 13.68 -11.11
CA ASP A 102 1.74 14.08 -12.26
C ASP A 102 2.35 13.62 -13.58
N ILE A 103 3.67 13.69 -13.75
CA ILE A 103 4.38 13.15 -14.91
C ILE A 103 4.15 11.65 -15.03
N LEU A 104 4.38 10.89 -13.94
CA LEU A 104 4.19 9.44 -13.90
C LEU A 104 2.75 9.06 -14.27
N LEU A 105 1.77 9.70 -13.66
CA LEU A 105 0.36 9.38 -13.89
C LEU A 105 -0.13 9.79 -15.27
N ASN A 106 0.35 10.92 -15.83
CA ASN A 106 0.03 11.30 -17.21
C ASN A 106 0.66 10.35 -18.24
N GLU A 107 1.85 9.80 -17.98
CA GLU A 107 2.43 8.73 -18.82
C GLU A 107 1.55 7.47 -18.85
N LEU A 108 1.02 7.04 -17.70
CA LEU A 108 0.07 5.92 -17.65
C LEU A 108 -1.20 6.22 -18.43
N LYS A 109 -1.80 7.39 -18.23
CA LYS A 109 -3.00 7.82 -18.95
C LYS A 109 -2.81 7.77 -20.46
N ASN A 110 -1.67 8.23 -20.96
CA ASN A 110 -1.34 8.20 -22.38
C ASN A 110 -1.20 6.75 -22.91
N LYS A 111 -0.60 5.84 -22.12
CA LYS A 111 -0.49 4.42 -22.47
C LYS A 111 -1.87 3.75 -22.52
N GLU A 112 -2.73 3.99 -21.54
CA GLU A 112 -4.10 3.46 -21.50
C GLU A 112 -4.94 3.92 -22.70
N SER A 113 -4.78 5.17 -23.12
CA SER A 113 -5.47 5.71 -24.32
C SER A 113 -5.09 4.95 -25.60
N ASN A 114 -3.85 4.48 -25.69
CA ASN A 114 -3.35 3.73 -26.84
C ASN A 114 -3.70 2.22 -26.81
N ASN A 115 -3.69 1.58 -25.62
CA ASN A 115 -3.77 0.13 -25.47
C ASN A 115 -5.09 -0.38 -24.87
N LYS A 116 -6.00 0.49 -24.46
CA LYS A 116 -7.32 0.19 -23.85
C LYS A 116 -7.28 -0.67 -22.57
N SER A 117 -6.10 -0.99 -22.04
CA SER A 117 -5.95 -1.76 -20.80
C SER A 117 -5.41 -0.86 -19.68
N PRO A 118 -5.90 -1.02 -18.44
CA PRO A 118 -5.32 -0.31 -17.31
C PRO A 118 -3.84 -0.66 -17.15
N HIS A 119 -3.02 0.34 -16.91
CA HIS A 119 -1.61 0.17 -16.62
C HIS A 119 -1.30 0.68 -15.23
N PHE A 120 -0.32 0.03 -14.57
CA PHE A 120 0.10 0.37 -13.24
C PHE A 120 1.62 0.47 -13.17
N TYR A 121 2.09 1.30 -12.27
CA TYR A 121 3.49 1.30 -11.87
C TYR A 121 3.71 0.39 -10.66
N LEU A 122 4.85 -0.30 -10.67
CA LEU A 122 5.38 -1.08 -9.55
C LEU A 122 6.64 -0.39 -9.02
N TRP A 123 6.58 0.03 -7.77
CA TRP A 123 7.67 0.72 -7.11
C TRP A 123 8.14 -0.04 -5.86
N TYR A 124 9.46 -0.27 -5.81
CA TYR A 124 10.15 -0.84 -4.66
C TYR A 124 10.83 0.31 -3.92
N PRO A 125 10.31 0.76 -2.76
CA PRO A 125 10.88 1.90 -2.05
C PRO A 125 12.26 1.58 -1.47
N LYS A 126 13.04 2.64 -1.24
CA LYS A 126 14.20 2.57 -0.34
C LYS A 126 13.72 2.31 1.10
N ALA A 127 14.63 1.92 1.97
CA ALA A 127 14.35 1.74 3.41
C ALA A 127 14.23 3.10 4.14
N ILE A 128 13.26 3.92 3.74
CA ILE A 128 13.08 5.30 4.23
C ILE A 128 12.48 5.36 5.64
N ASN A 129 11.80 4.33 6.07
CA ASN A 129 11.25 4.22 7.43
C ASN A 129 11.15 2.76 7.88
N ASN A 130 10.94 2.57 9.18
CA ASN A 130 10.87 1.24 9.79
C ASN A 130 9.68 0.41 9.29
N ARG A 131 8.54 1.03 8.98
CA ARG A 131 7.36 0.30 8.47
C ARG A 131 7.64 -0.35 7.13
N ILE A 132 8.21 0.39 6.18
CA ILE A 132 8.58 -0.13 4.86
C ILE A 132 9.49 -1.35 5.01
N VAL A 133 10.49 -1.28 5.89
CA VAL A 133 11.41 -2.38 6.13
C VAL A 133 10.71 -3.58 6.78
N ARG A 134 9.93 -3.35 7.83
CA ARG A 134 9.28 -4.43 8.60
C ARG A 134 8.16 -5.11 7.84
N GLN A 135 7.44 -4.34 7.04
CA GLN A 135 6.35 -4.86 6.21
C GLN A 135 6.85 -5.42 4.88
N ASP A 136 8.13 -5.26 4.55
CA ASP A 136 8.72 -5.58 3.24
C ASP A 136 7.87 -5.00 2.10
N SER A 137 7.58 -3.69 2.23
CA SER A 137 6.58 -2.99 1.45
C SER A 137 6.99 -2.82 0.00
N VAL A 138 6.01 -2.99 -0.88
CA VAL A 138 6.06 -2.69 -2.30
C VAL A 138 4.77 -1.97 -2.64
N PHE A 139 4.84 -0.99 -3.52
CA PHE A 139 3.67 -0.22 -3.91
C PHE A 139 3.34 -0.41 -5.38
N ILE A 140 2.04 -0.52 -5.65
CA ILE A 140 1.49 -0.45 -7.00
C ILE A 140 0.64 0.81 -7.06
N PHE A 141 0.73 1.57 -8.14
CA PHE A 141 -0.08 2.77 -8.29
C PHE A 141 -0.48 3.04 -9.73
N GLY A 142 -1.59 3.71 -9.89
CA GLY A 142 -2.17 4.10 -11.16
C GLY A 142 -3.44 4.91 -10.94
N LEU A 143 -4.12 5.24 -12.04
CA LEU A 143 -5.35 6.05 -12.03
C LEU A 143 -6.61 5.18 -11.95
N LYS A 144 -6.51 3.91 -12.27
CA LYS A 144 -7.64 2.97 -12.32
C LYS A 144 -7.65 2.03 -11.13
N THR A 145 -8.79 1.43 -10.88
CA THR A 145 -8.92 0.35 -9.89
C THR A 145 -8.31 -0.92 -10.46
N MET A 146 -7.39 -1.54 -9.73
CA MET A 146 -6.86 -2.85 -10.08
C MET A 146 -7.91 -3.92 -9.73
N VAL A 147 -8.42 -4.62 -10.75
CA VAL A 147 -9.44 -5.65 -10.60
C VAL A 147 -8.78 -7.04 -10.72
N ALA A 148 -9.12 -7.94 -9.80
CA ALA A 148 -8.46 -9.25 -9.72
C ALA A 148 -8.66 -10.11 -11.01
N ASP A 149 -9.82 -9.98 -11.66
CA ASP A 149 -10.14 -10.75 -12.87
C ASP A 149 -9.38 -10.27 -14.10
N ASP A 150 -8.93 -9.00 -14.10
CA ASP A 150 -8.20 -8.39 -15.22
C ASP A 150 -6.68 -8.57 -15.10
N HIS A 151 -6.21 -9.10 -13.98
CA HIS A 151 -4.79 -9.23 -13.65
C HIS A 151 -4.44 -10.62 -13.14
N ALA A 152 -3.15 -10.95 -13.13
CA ALA A 152 -2.65 -12.22 -12.60
C ALA A 152 -2.70 -12.22 -11.05
N ILE A 153 -3.87 -11.98 -10.48
CA ILE A 153 -4.13 -11.94 -9.04
C ILE A 153 -4.87 -13.21 -8.63
N LYS A 154 -4.27 -13.96 -7.72
CA LYS A 154 -4.95 -15.07 -7.03
C LYS A 154 -5.50 -14.57 -5.71
N VAL A 155 -6.80 -14.79 -5.47
CA VAL A 155 -7.48 -14.42 -4.23
C VAL A 155 -7.67 -15.66 -3.36
N ILE A 156 -7.21 -15.59 -2.10
CA ILE A 156 -7.37 -16.66 -1.10
C ILE A 156 -8.25 -16.14 0.02
N PRO A 157 -9.46 -16.68 0.21
CA PRO A 157 -10.33 -16.29 1.33
C PRO A 157 -9.80 -16.88 2.64
N ILE A 158 -9.74 -16.05 3.68
CA ILE A 158 -9.40 -16.42 5.04
C ILE A 158 -10.68 -16.43 5.88
N HIS A 159 -11.19 -17.59 6.16
CA HIS A 159 -12.44 -17.73 6.89
C HIS A 159 -12.34 -17.09 8.29
N LYS A 160 -13.35 -16.38 8.73
CA LYS A 160 -13.38 -15.65 9.99
C LYS A 160 -12.99 -16.47 11.22
N LYS A 161 -13.41 -17.75 11.29
CA LYS A 161 -13.05 -18.66 12.40
C LYS A 161 -11.56 -18.99 12.47
N ALA A 162 -10.81 -18.86 11.36
CA ALA A 162 -9.39 -19.12 11.29
C ALA A 162 -8.53 -17.92 11.70
N LYS A 163 -9.03 -16.70 11.54
CA LYS A 163 -8.26 -15.45 11.73
C LYS A 163 -7.53 -15.40 13.07
N ARG A 164 -8.22 -15.68 14.17
CA ARG A 164 -7.63 -15.65 15.53
C ARG A 164 -6.50 -16.66 15.67
N LYS A 165 -6.70 -17.90 15.19
CA LYS A 165 -5.65 -18.93 15.24
C LYS A 165 -4.44 -18.55 14.41
N ILE A 166 -4.66 -18.00 13.23
CA ILE A 166 -3.58 -17.53 12.33
C ILE A 166 -2.80 -16.40 13.01
N LYS A 167 -3.47 -15.37 13.55
CA LYS A 167 -2.80 -14.28 14.26
C LYS A 167 -1.93 -14.78 15.43
N ASN A 168 -2.49 -15.65 16.26
CA ASN A 168 -1.75 -16.21 17.39
C ASN A 168 -0.51 -17.01 16.92
N ALA A 169 -0.63 -17.79 15.86
CA ALA A 169 0.50 -18.53 15.30
C ALA A 169 1.57 -17.59 14.71
N LEU A 170 1.16 -16.52 14.00
CA LEU A 170 2.07 -15.51 13.45
C LEU A 170 2.85 -14.80 14.56
N GLU A 171 2.19 -14.46 15.65
CA GLU A 171 2.82 -13.82 16.79
C GLU A 171 3.76 -14.78 17.53
N GLN A 172 3.27 -15.99 17.88
CA GLN A 172 3.99 -16.95 18.71
C GLN A 172 5.22 -17.56 18.03
N TYR A 173 5.10 -17.90 16.73
CA TYR A 173 6.13 -18.66 16.02
C TYR A 173 6.96 -17.83 15.04
N PHE A 174 6.45 -16.68 14.59
CA PHE A 174 7.10 -15.87 13.57
C PHE A 174 7.41 -14.44 14.02
N ASN A 175 7.05 -14.07 15.25
CA ASN A 175 7.23 -12.73 15.80
C ASN A 175 6.59 -11.64 14.90
N ILE A 176 5.43 -11.96 14.31
CA ILE A 176 4.65 -11.03 13.49
C ILE A 176 3.42 -10.60 14.29
N SER A 177 3.47 -9.39 14.81
CA SER A 177 2.44 -8.80 15.68
C SER A 177 2.21 -7.33 15.30
N GLU A 178 1.20 -6.72 15.90
CA GLU A 178 0.94 -5.28 15.74
C GLU A 178 2.18 -4.43 16.08
N LEU A 179 2.90 -4.77 17.15
CA LEU A 179 4.11 -4.04 17.59
C LEU A 179 5.29 -4.20 16.63
N THR A 180 5.44 -5.36 16.01
CA THR A 180 6.56 -5.62 15.10
C THR A 180 6.31 -5.09 13.70
N ILE A 181 5.05 -5.07 13.25
CA ILE A 181 4.62 -4.55 11.94
C ILE A 181 4.58 -3.02 11.93
N TYR A 182 4.01 -2.42 13.00
CA TYR A 182 3.95 -0.96 13.17
C TYR A 182 5.08 -0.49 14.11
N ASN A 183 6.31 -0.81 13.76
CA ASN A 183 7.49 -0.53 14.59
C ASN A 183 7.93 0.95 14.49
N ASP A 184 7.06 1.85 14.87
CA ASP A 184 7.30 3.29 14.98
C ASP A 184 6.51 3.90 16.16
N PRO A 185 6.80 5.15 16.58
CA PRO A 185 6.12 5.77 17.71
C PRO A 185 4.61 5.86 17.57
N ILE A 186 4.11 6.08 16.35
CA ILE A 186 2.66 6.19 16.08
C ILE A 186 2.00 4.82 16.22
N GLY A 187 2.58 3.80 15.60
CA GLY A 187 2.09 2.41 15.71
C GLY A 187 2.12 1.91 17.16
N PHE A 188 3.19 2.23 17.90
CA PHE A 188 3.26 1.92 19.32
C PHE A 188 2.14 2.62 20.12
N ALA A 189 1.91 3.90 19.88
CA ALA A 189 0.84 4.66 20.54
C ALA A 189 -0.54 4.07 20.19
N MET A 190 -0.79 3.75 18.93
CA MET A 190 -2.06 3.14 18.48
C MET A 190 -2.29 1.75 19.10
N ALA A 191 -1.26 0.92 19.16
CA ALA A 191 -1.34 -0.41 19.78
C ALA A 191 -1.66 -0.34 21.29
N ASN A 192 -1.29 0.76 21.96
CA ASN A 192 -1.50 0.98 23.38
C ASN A 192 -2.64 1.97 23.68
N ALA A 193 -3.31 2.53 22.68
CA ALA A 193 -4.43 3.48 22.86
C ALA A 193 -5.69 2.81 23.43
N LYS A 194 -5.86 1.51 23.21
CA LYS A 194 -6.91 0.71 23.84
C LYS A 194 -6.31 0.08 25.09
N LEU A 195 -6.96 0.28 26.24
CA LEU A 195 -6.62 -0.40 27.50
C LEU A 195 -6.64 -1.93 27.29
N LYS A 196 -5.56 -2.47 26.74
CA LYS A 196 -5.32 -3.90 26.71
C LYS A 196 -4.72 -4.27 28.08
N PRO A 197 -5.21 -5.32 28.78
CA PRO A 197 -4.53 -5.80 29.96
C PRO A 197 -3.07 -6.08 29.59
N ILE A 198 -2.15 -5.53 30.37
CA ILE A 198 -0.73 -5.87 30.24
C ILE A 198 -0.64 -7.35 30.61
N HIS A 199 -0.49 -8.19 29.61
CA HIS A 199 -0.20 -9.61 29.86
C HIS A 199 1.21 -9.67 30.46
N LYS A 200 1.25 -9.97 31.76
CA LYS A 200 2.47 -10.35 32.48
C LYS A 200 2.98 -11.68 32.00
#